data_b1f10453cd3adb21e8b8e53ab0011507
#
_entry.id   b1f10453cd3adb21e8b8e53ab0011507
#
_cell.length_a   1.000
_cell.length_b   1.000
_cell.length_c   1.000
_cell.angle_alpha   90.00
_cell.angle_beta   90.00
_cell.angle_gamma   90.00
#
_symmetry.space_group_name_H-M   'P 1'
#
loop_
_entity.id
_entity.type
_entity.pdbx_description
1 polymer ?
#
loop_
_entity_poly.entity_id
_entity_poly.type
_entity_poly.pdbx_seq_one_letter_code
_entity_poly.pdbx_strand_id
1 'polypeptide(L)'
;MPIAIEPYRKEHEPAVQEFNRRMQAAGDPNLVFYKTATPQWLPKSENKALYNEYFVALDGGAVRGAYALKHEQVFVRGQGLLRVGCYHHPLSEGIIDRSYASVGGLMVRDALHRQPLLYALGMGGMDRPLAKMLKALGWSLALVPFFFRVIHPARFLKELHALRTSVARTIALNAAAATGLGWLAIRTVQGLRAGRPRTNGIAADRVDEFSTWADAIWTQACEQYSMALVRDYLTLHSLYPVNDKHLTRLRVRSGSTEIGWAVVGERRKDAKYGAMRVGSIVDCFASPENAFVVAQAATKELEKQRLDLIVSNQSHAAWGDALRRCGFFSGPSNFVFAASKKYAEALPPFENIGTFHTTRADGDGLPRNF
;
A
#
# COMPACT_ATOMS: atom_id res chain seq x y z
N MET A 1 -5.50 -2.98 -36.75
CA MET A 1 -5.52 -4.41 -36.37
C MET A 1 -6.16 -4.55 -34.98
N PRO A 2 -6.72 -5.69 -34.60
CA PRO A 2 -7.19 -5.86 -33.24
C PRO A 2 -6.02 -5.80 -32.27
N ILE A 3 -6.20 -5.16 -31.11
CA ILE A 3 -5.18 -5.07 -30.06
C ILE A 3 -4.94 -6.46 -29.48
N ALA A 4 -3.68 -6.93 -29.52
CA ALA A 4 -3.23 -8.16 -28.89
C ALA A 4 -2.60 -7.88 -27.54
N ILE A 5 -2.83 -8.73 -26.55
CA ILE A 5 -2.17 -8.60 -25.23
C ILE A 5 -1.26 -9.80 -25.00
N GLU A 6 0.02 -9.50 -24.80
CA GLU A 6 1.07 -10.52 -24.71
C GLU A 6 1.94 -10.31 -23.47
N PRO A 7 2.65 -11.37 -23.00
CA PRO A 7 3.68 -11.23 -22.00
C PRO A 7 4.75 -10.23 -22.49
N TYR A 8 5.15 -9.33 -21.60
CA TYR A 8 6.21 -8.37 -21.90
C TYR A 8 7.55 -9.11 -21.98
N ARG A 9 8.14 -9.16 -23.19
CA ARG A 9 9.41 -9.80 -23.48
C ARG A 9 10.46 -8.76 -23.86
N LYS A 10 11.73 -9.16 -23.90
CA LYS A 10 12.86 -8.27 -24.20
C LYS A 10 12.72 -7.57 -25.56
N GLU A 11 12.16 -8.25 -26.55
CA GLU A 11 11.88 -7.68 -27.88
C GLU A 11 10.91 -6.49 -27.85
N HIS A 12 10.05 -6.37 -26.82
CA HIS A 12 9.11 -5.26 -26.65
C HIS A 12 9.72 -4.04 -25.95
N GLU A 13 10.93 -4.14 -25.37
CA GLU A 13 11.55 -3.05 -24.61
C GLU A 13 11.66 -1.72 -25.39
N PRO A 14 12.08 -1.71 -26.67
CA PRO A 14 12.11 -0.47 -27.44
C PRO A 14 10.72 0.16 -27.63
N ALA A 15 9.69 -0.67 -27.89
CA ALA A 15 8.32 -0.20 -28.08
C ALA A 15 7.71 0.33 -26.76
N VAL A 16 8.08 -0.27 -25.60
CA VAL A 16 7.68 0.23 -24.27
C VAL A 16 8.38 1.56 -23.95
N GLN A 17 9.66 1.74 -24.32
CA GLN A 17 10.34 3.03 -24.14
C GLN A 17 9.67 4.13 -24.95
N GLU A 18 9.28 3.85 -26.19
CA GLU A 18 8.54 4.79 -27.03
C GLU A 18 7.13 5.08 -26.48
N PHE A 19 6.43 4.08 -25.96
CA PHE A 19 5.17 4.25 -25.24
C PHE A 19 5.34 5.17 -24.04
N ASN A 20 6.36 4.93 -23.20
CA ASN A 20 6.65 5.77 -22.04
C ASN A 20 6.92 7.23 -22.45
N ARG A 21 7.65 7.45 -23.53
CA ARG A 21 7.91 8.80 -24.08
C ARG A 21 6.62 9.51 -24.45
N ARG A 22 5.69 8.82 -25.14
CA ARG A 22 4.38 9.40 -25.52
C ARG A 22 3.54 9.71 -24.28
N MET A 23 3.48 8.79 -23.30
CA MET A 23 2.73 8.99 -22.06
C MET A 23 3.25 10.18 -21.25
N GLN A 24 4.57 10.33 -21.12
CA GLN A 24 5.18 11.44 -20.39
C GLN A 24 4.98 12.79 -21.12
N ALA A 25 4.97 12.81 -22.45
CA ALA A 25 4.73 14.01 -23.24
C ALA A 25 3.33 14.62 -22.99
N ALA A 26 2.40 13.83 -22.44
CA ALA A 26 1.06 14.31 -22.05
C ALA A 26 1.04 15.08 -20.71
N GLY A 27 2.19 15.31 -20.06
CA GLY A 27 2.35 16.22 -18.93
C GLY A 27 2.49 15.58 -17.55
N ASP A 28 2.37 14.27 -17.40
CA ASP A 28 2.63 13.58 -16.11
C ASP A 28 3.88 12.70 -16.23
N PRO A 29 5.01 13.09 -15.61
CA PRO A 29 6.26 12.34 -15.66
C PRO A 29 6.18 10.95 -14.99
N ASN A 30 5.13 10.69 -14.21
CA ASN A 30 4.94 9.42 -13.51
C ASN A 30 4.22 8.36 -14.37
N LEU A 31 3.70 8.73 -15.54
CA LEU A 31 3.07 7.80 -16.48
C LEU A 31 4.15 7.01 -17.25
N VAL A 32 4.84 6.13 -16.54
CA VAL A 32 5.96 5.33 -17.06
C VAL A 32 5.77 3.88 -16.66
N PHE A 33 5.74 2.96 -17.64
CA PHE A 33 5.78 1.54 -17.37
C PHE A 33 7.22 1.04 -17.19
N TYR A 34 7.40 -0.16 -16.65
CA TYR A 34 8.72 -0.76 -16.40
C TYR A 34 9.54 -0.83 -17.69
N LYS A 35 10.80 -0.38 -17.61
CA LYS A 35 11.69 -0.29 -18.78
C LYS A 35 12.23 -1.64 -19.23
N THR A 36 12.28 -2.61 -18.35
CA THR A 36 12.78 -3.96 -18.59
C THR A 36 11.66 -4.99 -18.47
N ALA A 37 11.69 -5.98 -19.34
CA ALA A 37 10.70 -7.05 -19.37
C ALA A 37 10.78 -7.96 -18.14
N THR A 38 11.98 -8.13 -17.60
CA THR A 38 12.17 -8.95 -16.38
C THR A 38 11.90 -8.11 -15.14
N PRO A 39 10.94 -8.52 -14.26
CA PRO A 39 10.73 -7.85 -13.00
C PRO A 39 11.98 -7.88 -12.12
N GLN A 40 12.45 -6.70 -11.68
CA GLN A 40 13.57 -6.58 -10.74
C GLN A 40 13.15 -6.91 -9.30
N TRP A 41 11.89 -6.67 -9.00
CA TRP A 41 11.28 -7.03 -7.71
C TRP A 41 10.29 -8.15 -7.93
N LEU A 42 10.39 -9.20 -7.10
CA LEU A 42 9.59 -10.41 -7.20
C LEU A 42 9.69 -11.05 -8.61
N PRO A 43 10.88 -11.38 -9.10
CA PRO A 43 11.00 -12.10 -10.37
C PRO A 43 10.35 -13.49 -10.25
N LYS A 44 9.75 -13.93 -11.35
CA LYS A 44 9.19 -15.29 -11.43
C LYS A 44 10.34 -16.31 -11.29
N SER A 45 10.18 -17.25 -10.37
CA SER A 45 11.08 -18.38 -10.22
C SER A 45 10.27 -19.64 -9.95
N GLU A 46 10.83 -20.79 -10.25
CA GLU A 46 10.24 -22.08 -9.94
C GLU A 46 9.90 -22.19 -8.46
N ASN A 47 8.71 -22.72 -8.15
CA ASN A 47 8.19 -22.96 -6.79
C ASN A 47 7.89 -21.73 -5.93
N LYS A 48 7.91 -20.50 -6.46
CA LYS A 48 7.44 -19.31 -5.73
C LYS A 48 6.00 -19.00 -6.06
N ALA A 49 5.17 -18.82 -5.02
CA ALA A 49 3.78 -18.35 -5.16
C ALA A 49 3.70 -16.84 -5.33
N LEU A 50 4.74 -16.10 -4.89
CA LEU A 50 4.84 -14.64 -4.91
C LEU A 50 5.82 -14.20 -6.01
N TYR A 51 5.29 -13.61 -7.09
CA TYR A 51 6.09 -13.10 -8.21
C TYR A 51 5.30 -12.10 -9.06
N ASN A 52 5.99 -11.29 -9.85
CA ASN A 52 5.42 -10.37 -10.83
C ASN A 52 5.52 -10.92 -12.25
N GLU A 53 4.50 -10.63 -13.05
CA GLU A 53 4.51 -10.75 -14.51
C GLU A 53 4.07 -9.43 -15.13
N TYR A 54 4.62 -9.10 -16.30
CA TYR A 54 4.30 -7.89 -17.04
C TYR A 54 3.69 -8.22 -18.39
N PHE A 55 2.73 -7.40 -18.82
CA PHE A 55 1.98 -7.60 -20.06
C PHE A 55 1.89 -6.28 -20.82
N VAL A 56 1.90 -6.37 -22.16
CA VAL A 56 1.80 -5.24 -23.08
C VAL A 56 0.63 -5.44 -24.03
N ALA A 57 -0.10 -4.38 -24.31
CA ALA A 57 -1.15 -4.34 -25.35
C ALA A 57 -0.58 -3.71 -26.61
N LEU A 58 -0.58 -4.47 -27.70
CA LEU A 58 0.06 -4.16 -28.96
C LEU A 58 -0.96 -3.87 -30.07
N ASP A 59 -0.69 -2.84 -30.84
CA ASP A 59 -1.37 -2.51 -32.10
C ASP A 59 -0.30 -2.36 -33.20
N GLY A 60 -0.20 -3.33 -34.10
CA GLY A 60 0.78 -3.32 -35.19
C GLY A 60 2.22 -3.20 -34.70
N GLY A 61 2.57 -3.79 -33.54
CA GLY A 61 3.90 -3.72 -32.93
C GLY A 61 4.13 -2.49 -32.02
N ALA A 62 3.23 -1.50 -32.03
CA ALA A 62 3.28 -0.37 -31.13
C ALA A 62 2.57 -0.69 -29.80
N VAL A 63 3.21 -0.41 -28.67
CA VAL A 63 2.59 -0.56 -27.35
C VAL A 63 1.57 0.57 -27.14
N ARG A 64 0.32 0.19 -26.81
CA ARG A 64 -0.83 1.09 -26.52
C ARG A 64 -1.28 0.99 -25.08
N GLY A 65 -0.76 0.04 -24.33
CA GLY A 65 -1.00 -0.11 -22.90
C GLY A 65 -0.11 -1.18 -22.31
N ALA A 66 -0.03 -1.18 -21.00
CA ALA A 66 0.71 -2.19 -20.25
C ALA A 66 0.15 -2.31 -18.82
N TYR A 67 0.31 -3.48 -18.21
CA TYR A 67 -0.04 -3.69 -16.81
C TYR A 67 0.88 -4.73 -16.18
N ALA A 68 0.92 -4.74 -14.86
CA ALA A 68 1.61 -5.74 -14.08
C ALA A 68 0.61 -6.58 -13.29
N LEU A 69 0.94 -7.85 -13.10
CA LEU A 69 0.19 -8.81 -12.31
C LEU A 69 1.11 -9.41 -11.26
N LYS A 70 0.89 -9.07 -9.98
CA LYS A 70 1.59 -9.68 -8.86
C LYS A 70 0.77 -10.89 -8.42
N HIS A 71 1.33 -12.08 -8.59
CA HIS A 71 0.76 -13.33 -8.08
C HIS A 71 1.13 -13.52 -6.62
N GLU A 72 0.18 -13.93 -5.80
CA GLU A 72 0.38 -14.17 -4.38
C GLU A 72 -0.72 -15.06 -3.79
N GLN A 73 -0.62 -15.33 -2.50
CA GLN A 73 -1.60 -16.10 -1.77
C GLN A 73 -2.28 -15.26 -0.70
N VAL A 74 -3.54 -15.56 -0.48
CA VAL A 74 -4.37 -14.97 0.57
C VAL A 74 -5.00 -16.06 1.40
N PHE A 75 -5.02 -15.89 2.70
CA PHE A 75 -5.86 -16.67 3.61
C PHE A 75 -7.24 -16.03 3.69
N VAL A 76 -8.27 -16.83 3.49
CA VAL A 76 -9.67 -16.45 3.69
C VAL A 76 -10.31 -17.43 4.67
N ARG A 77 -10.85 -16.88 5.77
CA ARG A 77 -11.46 -17.71 6.83
C ARG A 77 -12.59 -18.55 6.26
N GLY A 78 -12.56 -19.85 6.53
CA GLY A 78 -13.51 -20.83 6.02
C GLY A 78 -13.21 -21.38 4.63
N GLN A 79 -12.23 -20.80 3.90
CA GLN A 79 -11.81 -21.30 2.58
C GLN A 79 -10.32 -21.70 2.54
N GLY A 80 -9.52 -21.27 3.53
CA GLY A 80 -8.10 -21.55 3.55
C GLY A 80 -7.30 -20.63 2.62
N LEU A 81 -6.22 -21.17 2.03
CA LEU A 81 -5.31 -20.45 1.15
C LEU A 81 -5.83 -20.44 -0.29
N LEU A 82 -5.99 -19.26 -0.86
CA LEU A 82 -6.35 -19.05 -2.26
C LEU A 82 -5.20 -18.37 -3.00
N ARG A 83 -5.01 -18.70 -4.28
CA ARG A 83 -4.11 -17.96 -5.18
C ARG A 83 -4.87 -16.79 -5.77
N VAL A 84 -4.29 -15.59 -5.63
CA VAL A 84 -4.86 -14.33 -6.11
C VAL A 84 -3.84 -13.56 -6.93
N GLY A 85 -4.31 -12.55 -7.66
CA GLY A 85 -3.45 -11.62 -8.37
C GLY A 85 -3.75 -10.18 -8.00
N CYS A 86 -2.71 -9.38 -7.78
CA CYS A 86 -2.84 -7.92 -7.72
C CYS A 86 -2.66 -7.33 -9.11
N TYR A 87 -3.73 -6.74 -9.65
CA TYR A 87 -3.69 -5.96 -10.89
C TYR A 87 -3.15 -4.57 -10.58
N HIS A 88 -1.91 -4.32 -10.93
CA HIS A 88 -1.24 -3.09 -10.55
C HIS A 88 -0.51 -2.40 -11.70
N HIS A 89 -0.25 -1.11 -11.50
CA HIS A 89 0.46 -0.24 -12.43
C HIS A 89 -0.09 -0.28 -13.89
N PRO A 90 -1.42 -0.32 -14.10
CA PRO A 90 -1.95 -0.30 -15.45
C PRO A 90 -1.78 1.09 -16.07
N LEU A 91 -1.24 1.13 -17.28
CA LEU A 91 -1.13 2.33 -18.11
C LEU A 91 -1.79 2.06 -19.45
N SER A 92 -2.65 2.97 -19.89
CA SER A 92 -3.35 2.89 -21.19
C SER A 92 -3.18 4.19 -21.94
N GLU A 93 -2.83 4.12 -23.22
CA GLU A 93 -2.76 5.29 -24.11
C GLU A 93 -4.12 5.98 -24.27
N GLY A 94 -5.23 5.28 -23.96
CA GLY A 94 -6.58 5.85 -23.90
C GLY A 94 -6.76 7.00 -22.90
N ILE A 95 -5.80 7.23 -22.00
CA ILE A 95 -5.77 8.40 -21.11
C ILE A 95 -5.45 9.68 -21.89
N ILE A 96 -4.63 9.57 -22.93
CA ILE A 96 -4.12 10.70 -23.73
C ILE A 96 -4.71 10.73 -25.16
N ASP A 97 -5.11 9.58 -25.69
CA ASP A 97 -5.72 9.44 -27.02
C ASP A 97 -7.00 8.59 -26.94
N ARG A 98 -8.15 9.22 -27.22
CA ARG A 98 -9.45 8.58 -27.16
C ARG A 98 -9.66 7.43 -28.15
N SER A 99 -8.87 7.35 -29.22
CA SER A 99 -8.91 6.22 -30.17
C SER A 99 -8.54 4.90 -29.50
N TYR A 100 -7.78 4.97 -28.38
CA TYR A 100 -7.36 3.82 -27.56
C TYR A 100 -8.14 3.69 -26.25
N ALA A 101 -9.31 4.32 -26.12
CA ALA A 101 -10.12 4.29 -24.88
C ALA A 101 -10.48 2.87 -24.42
N SER A 102 -10.63 1.92 -25.35
CA SER A 102 -10.95 0.51 -25.05
C SER A 102 -9.79 -0.29 -24.45
N VAL A 103 -8.54 0.17 -24.61
CA VAL A 103 -7.33 -0.59 -24.20
C VAL A 103 -7.36 -0.91 -22.71
N GLY A 104 -7.76 0.04 -21.86
CA GLY A 104 -7.87 -0.19 -20.42
C GLY A 104 -8.80 -1.35 -20.07
N GLY A 105 -9.96 -1.41 -20.70
CA GLY A 105 -10.94 -2.51 -20.51
C GLY A 105 -10.44 -3.85 -21.03
N LEU A 106 -9.74 -3.86 -22.18
CA LEU A 106 -9.12 -5.07 -22.74
C LEU A 106 -8.06 -5.63 -21.79
N MET A 107 -7.22 -4.78 -21.21
CA MET A 107 -6.20 -5.19 -20.24
C MET A 107 -6.81 -5.81 -18.98
N VAL A 108 -7.88 -5.24 -18.42
CA VAL A 108 -8.59 -5.83 -17.26
C VAL A 108 -9.19 -7.18 -17.63
N ARG A 109 -9.78 -7.30 -18.80
CA ARG A 109 -10.37 -8.58 -19.29
C ARG A 109 -9.28 -9.65 -19.46
N ASP A 110 -8.13 -9.31 -20.03
CA ASP A 110 -6.99 -10.23 -20.17
C ASP A 110 -6.46 -10.66 -18.80
N ALA A 111 -6.29 -9.73 -17.87
CA ALA A 111 -5.85 -10.03 -16.50
C ALA A 111 -6.81 -10.99 -15.78
N LEU A 112 -8.14 -10.78 -15.92
CA LEU A 112 -9.16 -11.67 -15.37
C LEU A 112 -9.15 -13.07 -16.01
N HIS A 113 -8.79 -13.17 -17.29
CA HIS A 113 -8.63 -14.47 -17.97
C HIS A 113 -7.43 -15.24 -17.41
N ARG A 114 -6.33 -14.54 -17.11
CA ARG A 114 -5.09 -15.13 -16.54
C ARG A 114 -5.26 -15.52 -15.07
N GLN A 115 -5.91 -14.65 -14.29
CA GLN A 115 -6.17 -14.84 -12.88
C GLN A 115 -7.57 -14.31 -12.52
N PRO A 116 -8.56 -15.20 -12.35
CA PRO A 116 -9.93 -14.77 -12.06
C PRO A 116 -10.13 -14.12 -10.68
N LEU A 117 -9.31 -14.50 -9.69
CA LEU A 117 -9.33 -13.93 -8.35
C LEU A 117 -8.36 -12.73 -8.31
N LEU A 118 -8.81 -11.59 -8.84
CA LEU A 118 -8.01 -10.37 -8.90
C LEU A 118 -8.43 -9.36 -7.84
N TYR A 119 -7.44 -8.64 -7.33
CA TYR A 119 -7.66 -7.39 -6.63
C TYR A 119 -6.80 -6.25 -7.20
N ALA A 120 -7.16 -5.02 -6.89
CA ALA A 120 -6.34 -3.84 -7.08
C ALA A 120 -6.36 -3.02 -5.81
N LEU A 121 -5.24 -2.38 -5.46
CA LEU A 121 -5.12 -1.63 -4.22
C LEU A 121 -4.36 -0.32 -4.45
N GLY A 122 -4.83 0.76 -3.80
CA GLY A 122 -4.25 2.10 -3.96
C GLY A 122 -5.13 2.98 -4.85
N MET A 123 -4.90 3.02 -6.13
CA MET A 123 -5.64 3.71 -7.19
C MET A 123 -5.88 5.23 -7.02
N GLY A 124 -5.50 5.84 -5.88
CA GLY A 124 -5.59 7.29 -5.65
C GLY A 124 -6.99 7.83 -5.32
N GLY A 125 -8.00 6.98 -5.14
CA GLY A 125 -9.37 7.32 -4.73
C GLY A 125 -10.46 6.76 -5.64
N MET A 126 -11.71 6.81 -5.15
CA MET A 126 -12.89 6.27 -5.84
C MET A 126 -13.22 7.02 -7.15
N ASP A 127 -12.82 8.28 -7.25
CA ASP A 127 -13.11 9.13 -8.41
C ASP A 127 -12.12 9.00 -9.56
N ARG A 128 -11.07 8.22 -9.37
CA ARG A 128 -10.02 8.02 -10.39
C ARG A 128 -10.49 7.09 -11.52
N PRO A 129 -9.97 7.28 -12.74
CA PRO A 129 -10.42 6.53 -13.92
C PRO A 129 -10.40 5.02 -13.72
N LEU A 130 -9.33 4.48 -13.13
CA LEU A 130 -9.21 3.03 -12.88
C LEU A 130 -10.30 2.55 -11.92
N ALA A 131 -10.52 3.21 -10.78
CA ALA A 131 -11.54 2.81 -9.81
C ALA A 131 -12.96 2.87 -10.42
N LYS A 132 -13.27 3.92 -11.20
CA LYS A 132 -14.54 4.04 -11.94
C LYS A 132 -14.73 2.91 -12.95
N MET A 133 -13.69 2.58 -13.72
CA MET A 133 -13.71 1.50 -14.70
C MET A 133 -13.94 0.14 -14.03
N LEU A 134 -13.19 -0.17 -12.96
CA LEU A 134 -13.36 -1.43 -12.23
C LEU A 134 -14.77 -1.54 -11.63
N LYS A 135 -15.30 -0.45 -11.06
CA LYS A 135 -16.68 -0.40 -10.57
C LYS A 135 -17.71 -0.68 -11.68
N ALA A 136 -17.52 -0.07 -12.85
CA ALA A 136 -18.39 -0.29 -14.01
C ALA A 136 -18.31 -1.74 -14.54
N LEU A 137 -17.18 -2.42 -14.33
CA LEU A 137 -16.99 -3.85 -14.65
C LEU A 137 -17.50 -4.78 -13.54
N GLY A 138 -18.20 -4.25 -12.54
CA GLY A 138 -18.85 -5.05 -11.47
C GLY A 138 -17.89 -5.49 -10.35
N TRP A 139 -16.75 -4.84 -10.18
CA TRP A 139 -15.88 -5.07 -9.04
C TRP A 139 -16.47 -4.45 -7.76
N SER A 140 -16.24 -5.12 -6.62
CA SER A 140 -16.55 -4.57 -5.31
C SER A 140 -15.40 -3.68 -4.83
N LEU A 141 -15.71 -2.48 -4.34
CA LEU A 141 -14.72 -1.50 -3.90
C LEU A 141 -14.99 -1.05 -2.46
N ALA A 142 -13.93 -0.91 -1.67
CA ALA A 142 -13.98 -0.33 -0.34
C ALA A 142 -12.75 0.57 -0.08
N LEU A 143 -12.90 1.55 0.82
CA LEU A 143 -11.78 2.40 1.27
C LEU A 143 -11.04 1.73 2.42
N VAL A 144 -9.73 1.59 2.28
CA VAL A 144 -8.84 1.21 3.38
C VAL A 144 -8.56 2.47 4.21
N PRO A 145 -8.86 2.49 5.51
CA PRO A 145 -8.66 3.65 6.36
C PRO A 145 -7.23 4.20 6.32
N PHE A 146 -7.13 5.52 6.36
CA PHE A 146 -5.86 6.25 6.40
C PHE A 146 -5.66 6.87 7.79
N PHE A 147 -4.46 6.69 8.33
CA PHE A 147 -4.06 7.21 9.63
C PHE A 147 -2.78 8.04 9.48
N PHE A 148 -2.68 9.11 10.27
CA PHE A 148 -1.48 9.95 10.31
C PHE A 148 -1.21 10.48 11.71
N ARG A 149 0.06 10.59 12.07
CA ARG A 149 0.53 11.18 13.32
C ARG A 149 1.48 12.33 13.04
N VAL A 150 1.17 13.47 13.57
CA VAL A 150 1.96 14.71 13.39
C VAL A 150 3.11 14.74 14.39
N ILE A 151 4.34 14.81 13.92
CA ILE A 151 5.55 14.92 14.74
C ILE A 151 5.96 16.38 14.88
N HIS A 152 5.95 17.15 13.79
CA HIS A 152 6.26 18.58 13.78
C HIS A 152 5.04 19.42 13.34
N PRO A 153 4.15 19.82 14.30
CA PRO A 153 2.91 20.50 13.97
C PRO A 153 3.08 21.82 13.18
N ALA A 154 4.10 22.62 13.49
CA ALA A 154 4.31 23.87 12.76
C ALA A 154 4.62 23.64 11.27
N ARG A 155 5.45 22.63 10.95
CA ARG A 155 5.75 22.26 9.57
C ARG A 155 4.55 21.64 8.89
N PHE A 156 3.82 20.76 9.59
CA PHE A 156 2.58 20.18 9.09
C PHE A 156 1.56 21.23 8.66
N LEU A 157 1.32 22.25 9.49
CA LEU A 157 0.38 23.32 9.18
C LEU A 157 0.83 24.21 8.00
N LYS A 158 2.16 24.36 7.81
CA LYS A 158 2.73 25.13 6.70
C LYS A 158 2.73 24.38 5.37
N GLU A 159 3.01 23.08 5.38
CA GLU A 159 3.31 22.31 4.17
C GLU A 159 2.12 21.53 3.63
N LEU A 160 1.10 21.22 4.45
CA LEU A 160 -0.03 20.40 3.98
C LEU A 160 -0.98 21.20 3.09
N HIS A 161 -0.76 21.13 1.78
CA HIS A 161 -1.58 21.82 0.77
C HIS A 161 -3.08 21.50 0.85
N ALA A 162 -3.44 20.26 1.22
CA ALA A 162 -4.84 19.84 1.36
C ALA A 162 -5.63 20.65 2.40
N LEU A 163 -4.97 21.30 3.37
CA LEU A 163 -5.62 22.17 4.35
C LEU A 163 -5.76 23.63 3.87
N ARG A 164 -5.09 24.02 2.78
CA ARG A 164 -4.97 25.40 2.28
C ARG A 164 -5.96 25.69 1.14
N THR A 165 -7.23 25.42 1.38
CA THR A 165 -8.29 25.52 0.35
C THR A 165 -8.77 26.94 0.11
N SER A 166 -8.40 27.92 0.96
CA SER A 166 -8.73 29.35 0.79
C SER A 166 -7.65 30.24 1.39
N VAL A 167 -7.62 31.51 0.97
CA VAL A 167 -6.67 32.52 1.49
C VAL A 167 -6.85 32.72 3.00
N ALA A 168 -8.08 32.86 3.48
CA ALA A 168 -8.40 33.01 4.89
C ALA A 168 -7.90 31.81 5.72
N ARG A 169 -8.10 30.59 5.22
CA ARG A 169 -7.64 29.35 5.86
C ARG A 169 -6.12 29.29 5.89
N THR A 170 -5.46 29.71 4.81
CA THR A 170 -3.99 29.77 4.73
C THR A 170 -3.42 30.75 5.77
N ILE A 171 -4.03 31.94 5.92
CA ILE A 171 -3.63 32.93 6.94
C ILE A 171 -3.82 32.37 8.35
N ALA A 172 -4.99 31.76 8.63
CA ALA A 172 -5.28 31.15 9.92
C ALA A 172 -4.29 30.03 10.28
N LEU A 173 -3.96 29.15 9.34
CA LEU A 173 -2.98 28.08 9.53
C LEU A 173 -1.56 28.61 9.76
N ASN A 174 -1.16 29.66 9.05
CA ASN A 174 0.13 30.31 9.27
C ASN A 174 0.21 30.97 10.64
N ALA A 175 -0.86 31.65 11.07
CA ALA A 175 -0.95 32.25 12.42
C ALA A 175 -0.92 31.16 13.49
N ALA A 176 -1.67 30.07 13.34
CA ALA A 176 -1.66 28.94 14.26
C ALA A 176 -0.29 28.25 14.34
N ALA A 177 0.45 28.18 13.21
CA ALA A 177 1.81 27.66 13.16
C ALA A 177 2.81 28.59 13.85
N ALA A 178 2.65 29.93 13.66
CA ALA A 178 3.57 30.93 14.20
C ALA A 178 3.37 31.18 15.71
N THR A 179 2.12 31.17 16.18
CA THR A 179 1.77 31.40 17.61
C THR A 179 1.97 30.19 18.51
N GLY A 180 2.20 28.98 17.94
CA GLY A 180 2.28 27.75 18.70
C GLY A 180 0.94 27.17 19.16
N LEU A 181 -0.18 27.89 18.96
CA LEU A 181 -1.53 27.41 19.32
C LEU A 181 -1.88 26.12 18.56
N GLY A 182 -1.52 26.05 17.29
CA GLY A 182 -1.70 24.82 16.48
C GLY A 182 -0.87 23.65 17.00
N TRP A 183 0.36 23.93 17.49
CA TRP A 183 1.20 22.92 18.14
C TRP A 183 0.53 22.39 19.42
N LEU A 184 0.08 23.30 20.30
CA LEU A 184 -0.57 22.94 21.55
C LEU A 184 -1.84 22.10 21.29
N ALA A 185 -2.71 22.52 20.37
CA ALA A 185 -3.95 21.81 20.04
C ALA A 185 -3.67 20.39 19.53
N ILE A 186 -2.74 20.24 18.55
CA ILE A 186 -2.41 18.91 18.00
C ILE A 186 -1.82 18.03 19.11
N ARG A 187 -0.88 18.54 19.91
CA ARG A 187 -0.24 17.77 20.99
C ARG A 187 -1.23 17.37 22.09
N THR A 188 -2.12 18.26 22.48
CA THR A 188 -3.16 17.97 23.47
C THR A 188 -4.09 16.85 22.97
N VAL A 189 -4.60 16.95 21.74
CA VAL A 189 -5.48 15.90 21.18
C VAL A 189 -4.74 14.57 21.03
N GLN A 190 -3.48 14.59 20.60
CA GLN A 190 -2.66 13.38 20.53
C GLN A 190 -2.44 12.77 21.92
N GLY A 191 -2.14 13.60 22.93
CA GLY A 191 -1.94 13.16 24.29
C GLY A 191 -3.20 12.57 24.94
N LEU A 192 -4.36 13.19 24.74
CA LEU A 192 -5.65 12.71 25.26
C LEU A 192 -6.06 11.35 24.64
N ARG A 193 -5.69 11.11 23.38
CA ARG A 193 -5.94 9.84 22.70
C ARG A 193 -4.91 8.77 23.01
N ALA A 194 -3.70 9.15 23.44
CA ALA A 194 -2.62 8.23 23.72
C ALA A 194 -2.99 7.26 24.84
N GLY A 195 -3.01 5.98 24.53
CA GLY A 195 -3.14 4.91 25.51
C GLY A 195 -1.90 4.82 26.41
N ARG A 196 -2.05 4.27 27.60
CA ARG A 196 -0.89 4.01 28.46
C ARG A 196 0.08 3.06 27.75
N PRO A 197 1.38 3.42 27.68
CA PRO A 197 2.36 2.55 27.06
C PRO A 197 2.43 1.19 27.74
N ARG A 198 2.36 0.12 26.97
CA ARG A 198 2.71 -1.21 27.48
C ARG A 198 4.20 -1.41 27.25
N THR A 199 4.98 -1.37 28.31
CA THR A 199 6.45 -1.50 28.25
C THR A 199 6.98 -2.69 29.05
N ASN A 200 6.22 -3.16 30.06
CA ASN A 200 6.64 -4.25 30.90
C ASN A 200 6.72 -5.56 30.11
N GLY A 201 7.92 -6.13 30.02
CA GLY A 201 8.18 -7.39 29.33
C GLY A 201 8.13 -7.32 27.80
N ILE A 202 7.95 -6.11 27.21
CA ILE A 202 7.91 -5.94 25.75
C ILE A 202 9.28 -5.51 25.24
N ALA A 203 9.84 -6.28 24.32
CA ALA A 203 11.02 -5.93 23.54
C ALA A 203 10.66 -5.73 22.06
N ALA A 204 11.26 -4.74 21.43
CA ALA A 204 11.16 -4.50 19.99
C ALA A 204 12.58 -4.33 19.43
N ASP A 205 13.01 -5.33 18.69
CA ASP A 205 14.38 -5.43 18.16
C ASP A 205 14.35 -5.12 16.66
N ARG A 206 15.35 -4.35 16.18
CA ARG A 206 15.62 -4.29 14.75
C ARG A 206 16.24 -5.62 14.32
N VAL A 207 15.76 -6.14 13.20
CA VAL A 207 16.31 -7.35 12.58
C VAL A 207 16.69 -7.05 11.14
N ASP A 208 17.79 -7.68 10.69
CA ASP A 208 18.26 -7.49 9.31
C ASP A 208 17.35 -8.23 8.33
N GLU A 209 16.80 -9.36 8.74
CA GLU A 209 15.92 -10.19 7.92
C GLU A 209 14.82 -10.86 8.76
N PHE A 210 13.77 -11.28 8.09
CA PHE A 210 12.79 -12.20 8.65
C PHE A 210 13.36 -13.62 8.66
N SER A 211 12.91 -14.43 9.61
CA SER A 211 13.24 -15.84 9.70
C SER A 211 12.02 -16.66 10.15
N THR A 212 12.19 -17.93 10.44
CA THR A 212 11.11 -18.85 10.84
C THR A 212 10.29 -18.42 12.06
N TRP A 213 10.77 -17.47 12.87
CA TRP A 213 9.95 -16.88 13.93
C TRP A 213 8.70 -16.17 13.38
N ALA A 214 8.73 -15.69 12.13
CA ALA A 214 7.57 -15.07 11.48
C ALA A 214 6.47 -16.08 11.18
N ASP A 215 6.82 -17.34 10.89
CA ASP A 215 5.86 -18.42 10.66
C ASP A 215 5.02 -18.72 11.89
N ALA A 216 5.63 -18.67 13.08
CA ALA A 216 4.91 -18.86 14.34
C ALA A 216 3.84 -17.76 14.53
N ILE A 217 4.20 -16.49 14.25
CA ILE A 217 3.25 -15.36 14.32
C ILE A 217 2.14 -15.52 13.28
N TRP A 218 2.50 -15.89 12.04
CA TRP A 218 1.54 -16.11 10.97
C TRP A 218 0.53 -17.20 11.34
N THR A 219 1.01 -18.38 11.71
CA THR A 219 0.17 -19.52 12.07
C THR A 219 -0.76 -19.23 13.25
N GLN A 220 -0.28 -18.51 14.25
CA GLN A 220 -1.07 -18.15 15.43
C GLN A 220 -2.17 -17.11 15.13
N ALA A 221 -1.93 -16.20 14.20
CA ALA A 221 -2.76 -15.01 14.04
C ALA A 221 -3.60 -14.96 12.76
N CYS A 222 -3.25 -15.69 11.69
CA CYS A 222 -3.93 -15.57 10.39
C CYS A 222 -5.43 -15.88 10.49
N GLU A 223 -5.83 -16.88 11.26
CA GLU A 223 -7.24 -17.27 11.43
C GLU A 223 -8.07 -16.26 12.22
N GLN A 224 -7.42 -15.30 12.90
CA GLN A 224 -8.12 -14.24 13.62
C GLN A 224 -8.59 -13.10 12.70
N TYR A 225 -8.13 -13.09 11.44
CA TYR A 225 -8.60 -12.22 10.39
C TYR A 225 -9.58 -12.97 9.48
N SER A 226 -10.56 -12.26 8.93
CA SER A 226 -11.45 -12.87 7.93
C SER A 226 -10.79 -13.00 6.57
N MET A 227 -9.79 -12.14 6.29
CA MET A 227 -8.92 -12.18 5.12
C MET A 227 -7.57 -11.55 5.48
N ALA A 228 -6.47 -12.18 5.09
CA ALA A 228 -5.11 -11.64 5.16
C ALA A 228 -4.25 -12.20 4.03
N LEU A 229 -3.48 -11.36 3.35
CA LEU A 229 -2.42 -11.84 2.44
C LEU A 229 -1.35 -12.58 3.25
N VAL A 230 -0.79 -13.64 2.68
CA VAL A 230 0.17 -14.50 3.37
C VAL A 230 1.38 -13.70 3.85
N ARG A 231 1.79 -13.93 5.10
CA ARG A 231 2.89 -13.26 5.78
C ARG A 231 3.81 -14.26 6.48
N ASP A 232 4.00 -15.45 5.87
CA ASP A 232 5.01 -16.40 6.29
C ASP A 232 6.42 -15.91 6.00
N TYR A 233 7.41 -16.59 6.53
CA TYR A 233 8.82 -16.24 6.37
C TYR A 233 9.22 -16.09 4.89
N LEU A 234 8.85 -17.05 4.02
CA LEU A 234 9.24 -17.03 2.61
C LEU A 234 8.65 -15.83 1.86
N THR A 235 7.41 -15.50 2.15
CA THR A 235 6.72 -14.33 1.60
C THR A 235 7.41 -13.04 2.07
N LEU A 236 7.63 -12.91 3.38
CA LEU A 236 8.25 -11.71 3.96
C LEU A 236 9.70 -11.51 3.50
N HIS A 237 10.47 -12.58 3.39
CA HIS A 237 11.83 -12.53 2.84
C HIS A 237 11.86 -12.06 1.39
N SER A 238 10.84 -12.45 0.60
CA SER A 238 10.70 -12.01 -0.79
C SER A 238 10.22 -10.56 -0.90
N LEU A 239 9.25 -10.15 -0.08
CA LEU A 239 8.71 -8.78 -0.06
C LEU A 239 9.74 -7.76 0.43
N TYR A 240 10.52 -8.13 1.44
CA TYR A 240 11.44 -7.25 2.16
C TYR A 240 12.88 -7.77 2.11
N PRO A 241 13.55 -7.70 0.96
CA PRO A 241 14.92 -8.23 0.82
C PRO A 241 15.88 -7.48 1.75
N VAL A 242 16.87 -8.21 2.28
CA VAL A 242 17.88 -7.72 3.25
C VAL A 242 18.58 -6.44 2.79
N ASN A 243 18.84 -6.33 1.49
CA ASN A 243 19.58 -5.21 0.92
C ASN A 243 18.78 -3.89 0.83
N ASP A 244 17.49 -3.88 1.17
CA ASP A 244 16.71 -2.63 1.17
C ASP A 244 16.93 -1.86 2.48
N LYS A 245 17.88 -0.92 2.42
CA LYS A 245 18.28 -0.03 3.53
C LYS A 245 17.24 1.04 3.87
N HIS A 246 16.20 1.22 3.03
CA HIS A 246 15.13 2.18 3.28
C HIS A 246 14.07 1.65 4.23
N LEU A 247 14.10 0.34 4.51
CA LEU A 247 13.16 -0.33 5.38
C LEU A 247 13.84 -0.78 6.67
N THR A 248 13.19 -0.53 7.78
CA THR A 248 13.55 -1.07 9.09
C THR A 248 12.53 -2.16 9.44
N ARG A 249 13.01 -3.35 9.74
CA ARG A 249 12.23 -4.50 10.16
C ARG A 249 12.29 -4.62 11.66
N LEU A 250 11.15 -4.77 12.30
CA LEU A 250 11.01 -4.88 13.74
C LEU A 250 10.40 -6.23 14.10
N ARG A 251 11.03 -6.93 15.02
CA ARG A 251 10.51 -8.08 15.72
C ARG A 251 10.03 -7.65 17.09
N VAL A 252 8.80 -7.98 17.46
CA VAL A 252 8.19 -7.60 18.75
C VAL A 252 7.94 -8.84 19.59
N ARG A 253 8.44 -8.83 20.84
CA ARG A 253 8.34 -9.93 21.77
C ARG A 253 7.70 -9.51 23.11
N SER A 254 7.03 -10.46 23.75
CA SER A 254 6.59 -10.37 25.14
C SER A 254 7.31 -11.46 25.93
N GLY A 255 8.29 -11.07 26.76
CA GLY A 255 9.25 -12.01 27.33
C GLY A 255 10.02 -12.75 26.23
N SER A 256 9.92 -14.08 26.19
CA SER A 256 10.51 -14.95 25.17
C SER A 256 9.59 -15.21 23.97
N THR A 257 8.33 -14.78 24.01
CA THR A 257 7.33 -15.11 22.98
C THR A 257 7.31 -14.05 21.89
N GLU A 258 7.37 -14.47 20.63
CA GLU A 258 7.18 -13.63 19.46
C GLU A 258 5.69 -13.28 19.31
N ILE A 259 5.33 -12.00 19.36
CA ILE A 259 3.94 -11.56 19.36
C ILE A 259 3.55 -10.75 18.12
N GLY A 260 4.51 -10.34 17.30
CA GLY A 260 4.24 -9.60 16.09
C GLY A 260 5.50 -8.99 15.49
N TRP A 261 5.31 -8.30 14.39
CA TRP A 261 6.37 -7.60 13.67
C TRP A 261 5.83 -6.38 12.93
N ALA A 262 6.73 -5.48 12.55
CA ALA A 262 6.42 -4.35 11.68
C ALA A 262 7.56 -4.05 10.71
N VAL A 263 7.21 -3.49 9.56
CA VAL A 263 8.13 -2.89 8.60
C VAL A 263 7.81 -1.41 8.51
N VAL A 264 8.81 -0.58 8.76
CA VAL A 264 8.69 0.87 8.71
C VAL A 264 9.76 1.46 7.78
N GLY A 265 9.47 2.61 7.18
CA GLY A 265 10.41 3.27 6.29
C GLY A 265 10.11 4.75 6.08
N GLU A 266 11.11 5.51 5.60
CA GLU A 266 10.92 6.87 5.15
C GLU A 266 10.38 6.87 3.73
N ARG A 267 9.30 7.62 3.49
CA ARG A 267 8.75 7.79 2.15
C ARG A 267 9.64 8.67 1.29
N ARG A 268 9.65 8.39 0.00
CA ARG A 268 10.17 9.35 -0.99
C ARG A 268 9.34 10.64 -0.95
N LYS A 269 9.95 11.75 -1.35
CA LYS A 269 9.27 13.05 -1.46
C LYS A 269 8.04 12.90 -2.37
N ASP A 270 6.91 13.33 -1.86
CA ASP A 270 5.62 13.34 -2.56
C ASP A 270 5.08 14.77 -2.48
N ALA A 271 4.75 15.35 -3.64
CA ALA A 271 4.31 16.74 -3.77
C ALA A 271 3.15 17.10 -2.83
N LYS A 272 2.27 16.14 -2.50
CA LYS A 272 1.15 16.40 -1.56
C LYS A 272 1.59 16.71 -0.13
N TYR A 273 2.79 16.33 0.26
CA TYR A 273 3.37 16.58 1.59
C TYR A 273 4.38 17.73 1.60
N GLY A 274 4.60 18.41 0.45
CA GLY A 274 5.56 19.51 0.35
C GLY A 274 6.97 19.09 0.74
N ALA A 275 7.64 19.90 1.57
CA ALA A 275 8.99 19.64 2.05
C ALA A 275 9.06 18.73 3.29
N MET A 276 7.92 18.18 3.76
CA MET A 276 7.89 17.31 4.93
C MET A 276 8.61 15.99 4.69
N ARG A 277 9.33 15.53 5.72
CA ARG A 277 9.85 14.16 5.80
C ARG A 277 8.76 13.26 6.38
N VAL A 278 8.34 12.26 5.61
CA VAL A 278 7.22 11.40 5.96
C VAL A 278 7.70 9.98 6.19
N GLY A 279 7.47 9.45 7.39
CA GLY A 279 7.64 8.03 7.69
C GLY A 279 6.35 7.25 7.45
N SER A 280 6.47 5.97 7.15
CA SER A 280 5.33 5.07 6.97
C SER A 280 5.50 3.82 7.81
N ILE A 281 4.41 3.39 8.47
CA ILE A 281 4.25 2.00 8.86
C ILE A 281 3.75 1.30 7.59
N VAL A 282 4.68 0.61 6.94
CA VAL A 282 4.48 0.01 5.60
C VAL A 282 3.64 -1.24 5.74
N ASP A 283 4.03 -2.11 6.67
CA ASP A 283 3.39 -3.38 6.95
C ASP A 283 3.56 -3.75 8.42
N CYS A 284 2.65 -4.54 8.97
CA CYS A 284 2.75 -5.07 10.31
C CYS A 284 1.79 -6.25 10.47
N PHE A 285 2.13 -7.20 11.31
CA PHE A 285 1.29 -8.35 11.57
C PHE A 285 1.45 -8.85 13.00
N ALA A 286 0.34 -9.23 13.61
CA ALA A 286 0.22 -9.84 14.94
C ALA A 286 -1.20 -10.36 15.10
N SER A 287 -1.52 -11.05 16.19
CA SER A 287 -2.92 -11.20 16.60
C SER A 287 -3.54 -9.83 16.87
N PRO A 288 -4.85 -9.63 16.61
CA PRO A 288 -5.54 -8.35 16.82
C PRO A 288 -5.37 -7.77 18.23
N GLU A 289 -5.25 -8.62 19.26
CA GLU A 289 -5.02 -8.23 20.66
C GLU A 289 -3.64 -7.59 20.87
N ASN A 290 -2.63 -7.98 20.07
CA ASN A 290 -1.27 -7.48 20.11
C ASN A 290 -1.02 -6.29 19.16
N ALA A 291 -2.01 -5.89 18.36
CA ALA A 291 -1.91 -4.81 17.39
C ALA A 291 -1.41 -3.50 18.03
N PHE A 292 -1.87 -3.16 19.25
CA PHE A 292 -1.43 -1.95 19.93
C PHE A 292 0.05 -1.97 20.28
N VAL A 293 0.56 -3.09 20.76
CA VAL A 293 1.99 -3.20 21.16
C VAL A 293 2.88 -3.09 19.94
N VAL A 294 2.50 -3.72 18.82
CA VAL A 294 3.26 -3.66 17.56
C VAL A 294 3.18 -2.26 16.94
N ALA A 295 1.99 -1.64 16.88
CA ALA A 295 1.83 -0.27 16.41
C ALA A 295 2.64 0.74 17.23
N GLN A 296 2.70 0.55 18.56
CA GLN A 296 3.50 1.37 19.47
C GLN A 296 5.00 1.22 19.19
N ALA A 297 5.48 -0.02 18.99
CA ALA A 297 6.87 -0.30 18.65
C ALA A 297 7.26 0.36 17.32
N ALA A 298 6.44 0.20 16.28
CA ALA A 298 6.64 0.80 14.97
C ALA A 298 6.65 2.35 15.04
N THR A 299 5.73 2.92 15.82
CA THR A 299 5.64 4.38 16.02
C THR A 299 6.89 4.91 16.71
N LYS A 300 7.33 4.29 17.82
CA LYS A 300 8.55 4.65 18.55
C LYS A 300 9.78 4.57 17.67
N GLU A 301 9.85 3.58 16.80
CA GLU A 301 10.98 3.41 15.89
C GLU A 301 11.07 4.56 14.88
N LEU A 302 9.93 4.99 14.31
CA LEU A 302 9.85 6.13 13.41
C LEU A 302 10.09 7.46 14.14
N GLU A 303 9.70 7.60 15.40
CA GLU A 303 9.96 8.80 16.21
C GLU A 303 11.45 9.05 16.48
N LYS A 304 12.30 8.01 16.44
CA LYS A 304 13.77 8.16 16.53
C LYS A 304 14.37 8.84 15.29
N GLN A 305 13.62 8.88 14.19
CA GLN A 305 14.04 9.51 12.94
C GLN A 305 13.60 10.98 12.92
N ARG A 306 14.26 11.82 12.14
CA ARG A 306 13.91 13.25 12.01
C ARG A 306 12.73 13.43 11.04
N LEU A 307 11.56 12.90 11.40
CA LEU A 307 10.34 12.95 10.60
C LEU A 307 9.42 14.08 11.03
N ASP A 308 8.59 14.56 10.10
CA ASP A 308 7.56 15.56 10.34
C ASP A 308 6.17 14.93 10.51
N LEU A 309 5.95 13.79 9.83
CA LEU A 309 4.68 13.09 9.76
C LEU A 309 4.92 11.58 9.69
N ILE A 310 4.07 10.79 10.35
CA ILE A 310 4.01 9.34 10.20
C ILE A 310 2.65 8.98 9.61
N VAL A 311 2.61 8.09 8.62
CA VAL A 311 1.37 7.66 7.96
C VAL A 311 1.24 6.14 7.98
N SER A 312 0.00 5.65 7.92
CA SER A 312 -0.32 4.23 7.75
C SER A 312 -1.68 4.06 7.07
N ASN A 313 -1.86 2.98 6.32
CA ASN A 313 -3.16 2.49 5.90
C ASN A 313 -3.36 1.11 6.50
N GLN A 314 -4.49 0.90 7.17
CA GLN A 314 -4.83 -0.35 7.84
C GLN A 314 -6.33 -0.57 7.72
N SER A 315 -6.76 -1.73 7.21
CA SER A 315 -8.19 -2.03 7.09
C SER A 315 -8.77 -2.53 8.40
N HIS A 316 -8.06 -3.39 9.13
CA HIS A 316 -8.60 -4.06 10.32
C HIS A 316 -8.86 -3.09 11.47
N ALA A 317 -10.03 -3.22 12.11
CA ALA A 317 -10.49 -2.32 13.17
C ALA A 317 -9.52 -2.25 14.36
N ALA A 318 -8.99 -3.41 14.82
CA ALA A 318 -8.03 -3.44 15.94
C ALA A 318 -6.74 -2.67 15.65
N TRP A 319 -6.25 -2.70 14.39
CA TRP A 319 -5.10 -1.90 13.99
C TRP A 319 -5.42 -0.41 13.94
N GLY A 320 -6.64 -0.07 13.45
CA GLY A 320 -7.11 1.31 13.48
C GLY A 320 -7.20 1.87 14.92
N ASP A 321 -7.74 1.08 15.85
CA ASP A 321 -7.80 1.43 17.28
C ASP A 321 -6.40 1.52 17.91
N ALA A 322 -5.51 0.58 17.55
CA ALA A 322 -4.12 0.60 17.99
C ALA A 322 -3.41 1.89 17.57
N LEU A 323 -3.55 2.29 16.31
CA LEU A 323 -2.96 3.53 15.80
C LEU A 323 -3.54 4.77 16.49
N ARG A 324 -4.88 4.84 16.71
CA ARG A 324 -5.50 5.95 17.46
C ARG A 324 -4.93 6.05 18.88
N ARG A 325 -4.75 4.92 19.56
CA ARG A 325 -4.10 4.84 20.89
C ARG A 325 -2.61 5.19 20.83
N CYS A 326 -1.96 5.10 19.68
CA CYS A 326 -0.61 5.64 19.44
C CYS A 326 -0.64 7.13 19.07
N GLY A 327 -1.78 7.84 19.15
CA GLY A 327 -1.92 9.26 18.86
C GLY A 327 -2.06 9.60 17.39
N PHE A 328 -2.44 8.64 16.55
CA PHE A 328 -2.77 8.91 15.15
C PHE A 328 -4.16 9.51 15.03
N PHE A 329 -4.32 10.38 14.04
CA PHE A 329 -5.60 10.86 13.53
C PHE A 329 -6.06 9.99 12.38
N SER A 330 -7.37 9.85 12.21
CA SER A 330 -7.95 9.33 10.97
C SER A 330 -8.10 10.48 9.98
N GLY A 331 -7.73 10.23 8.73
CA GLY A 331 -7.86 11.19 7.62
C GLY A 331 -8.69 10.64 6.47
N PRO A 332 -9.06 11.50 5.51
CA PRO A 332 -9.70 11.04 4.29
C PRO A 332 -8.76 10.07 3.56
N SER A 333 -9.28 8.89 3.23
CA SER A 333 -8.51 7.88 2.51
C SER A 333 -8.72 8.02 1.00
N ASN A 334 -7.65 7.86 0.26
CA ASN A 334 -7.65 7.66 -1.18
C ASN A 334 -7.13 6.25 -1.56
N PHE A 335 -7.00 5.38 -0.56
CA PHE A 335 -6.46 4.03 -0.73
C PHE A 335 -7.64 3.07 -0.86
N VAL A 336 -7.91 2.63 -2.10
CA VAL A 336 -9.07 1.82 -2.46
C VAL A 336 -8.64 0.37 -2.63
N PHE A 337 -9.33 -0.55 -1.95
CA PHE A 337 -9.27 -1.98 -2.20
C PHE A 337 -10.42 -2.34 -3.14
N ALA A 338 -10.11 -2.94 -4.28
CA ALA A 338 -11.08 -3.42 -5.25
C ALA A 338 -10.86 -4.91 -5.49
N ALA A 339 -11.93 -5.70 -5.50
CA ALA A 339 -11.89 -7.13 -5.82
C ALA A 339 -12.78 -7.45 -7.02
N SER A 340 -12.27 -8.28 -7.93
CA SER A 340 -13.05 -8.82 -9.04
C SER A 340 -14.28 -9.59 -8.53
N LYS A 341 -15.31 -9.74 -9.37
CA LYS A 341 -16.55 -10.39 -8.97
C LYS A 341 -16.30 -11.76 -8.33
N LYS A 342 -15.52 -12.63 -8.97
CA LYS A 342 -15.18 -13.96 -8.43
C LYS A 342 -14.41 -13.89 -7.11
N TYR A 343 -13.51 -12.91 -6.95
CA TYR A 343 -12.79 -12.77 -5.71
C TYR A 343 -13.68 -12.20 -4.60
N ALA A 344 -14.55 -11.25 -4.92
CA ALA A 344 -15.52 -10.71 -3.96
C ALA A 344 -16.51 -11.79 -3.46
N GLU A 345 -16.90 -12.74 -4.31
CA GLU A 345 -17.73 -13.91 -3.94
C GLU A 345 -17.01 -14.87 -2.96
N ALA A 346 -15.68 -14.91 -3.03
CA ALA A 346 -14.85 -15.69 -2.11
C ALA A 346 -14.52 -14.97 -0.80
N LEU A 347 -14.74 -13.66 -0.72
CA LEU A 347 -14.46 -12.85 0.45
C LEU A 347 -15.71 -12.68 1.34
N PRO A 348 -15.54 -12.43 2.65
CA PRO A 348 -16.63 -11.88 3.45
C PRO A 348 -17.15 -10.56 2.87
N PRO A 349 -18.40 -10.18 3.18
CA PRO A 349 -18.99 -8.95 2.65
C PRO A 349 -18.10 -7.72 2.84
N PHE A 350 -18.01 -6.86 1.82
CA PHE A 350 -17.12 -5.70 1.79
C PHE A 350 -17.46 -4.64 2.84
N GLU A 351 -18.69 -4.62 3.36
CA GLU A 351 -19.09 -3.82 4.52
C GLU A 351 -18.25 -4.18 5.76
N ASN A 352 -17.73 -5.39 5.80
CA ASN A 352 -16.90 -5.92 6.89
C ASN A 352 -15.40 -5.77 6.63
N ILE A 353 -14.98 -4.83 5.75
CA ILE A 353 -13.54 -4.59 5.47
C ILE A 353 -12.71 -4.37 6.76
N GLY A 354 -13.35 -3.93 7.83
CA GLY A 354 -12.75 -3.81 9.16
C GLY A 354 -12.32 -5.13 9.80
N THR A 355 -12.67 -6.28 9.22
CA THR A 355 -12.20 -7.61 9.62
C THR A 355 -11.08 -8.16 8.75
N PHE A 356 -10.76 -7.45 7.63
CA PHE A 356 -9.66 -7.79 6.71
C PHE A 356 -8.35 -7.22 7.23
N HIS A 357 -7.27 -7.94 7.04
CA HIS A 357 -5.93 -7.39 7.24
C HIS A 357 -5.36 -6.96 5.89
N THR A 358 -5.45 -5.66 5.60
CA THR A 358 -4.89 -5.04 4.40
C THR A 358 -4.06 -3.84 4.81
N THR A 359 -2.83 -3.79 4.30
CA THR A 359 -1.85 -2.73 4.58
C THR A 359 -1.40 -2.04 3.30
N ARG A 360 -0.52 -1.05 3.41
CA ARG A 360 0.09 -0.43 2.24
C ARG A 360 0.91 -1.40 1.40
N ALA A 361 1.54 -2.37 2.05
CA ALA A 361 2.41 -3.35 1.40
C ALA A 361 1.68 -4.27 0.42
N ASP A 362 0.38 -4.42 0.58
CA ASP A 362 -0.44 -5.26 -0.30
C ASP A 362 -0.71 -4.61 -1.66
N GLY A 363 -0.42 -3.30 -1.79
CA GLY A 363 -0.64 -2.54 -3.01
C GLY A 363 0.43 -2.71 -4.08
N ASP A 364 0.40 -1.76 -5.01
CA ASP A 364 1.30 -1.70 -6.14
C ASP A 364 2.66 -1.10 -5.77
N GLY A 365 3.69 -1.72 -6.28
CA GLY A 365 5.04 -1.20 -6.28
C GLY A 365 5.99 -1.78 -5.24
N LEU A 366 7.24 -1.35 -5.35
CA LEU A 366 8.29 -1.68 -4.39
C LEU A 366 7.98 -1.03 -3.03
N PRO A 367 8.32 -1.70 -1.92
CA PRO A 367 8.16 -1.13 -0.57
C PRO A 367 8.74 0.28 -0.41
N ARG A 368 9.75 0.66 -1.19
CA ARG A 368 10.38 2.00 -1.20
C ARG A 368 9.53 3.08 -1.88
N ASN A 369 8.41 2.75 -2.49
CA ASN A 369 7.49 3.73 -3.09
C ASN A 369 6.39 4.17 -2.11
N PHE A 370 6.44 3.69 -0.89
CA PHE A 370 5.47 3.97 0.17
C PHE A 370 5.81 5.19 1.00
#